data_44ee380e4cc193bed6d259b4e0bd8868
#
_entry.id   44ee380e4cc193bed6d259b4e0bd8868
#
_cell.length_a   1.000
_cell.length_b   1.000
_cell.length_c   1.000
_cell.angle_alpha   90.00
_cell.angle_beta   90.00
_cell.angle_gamma   90.00
#
_symmetry.space_group_name_H-M   'P 1'
#
loop_
_entity.id
_entity.type
_entity.pdbx_description
1 polymer ?
#
loop_
_entity_poly.entity_id
_entity_poly.type
_entity_poly.pdbx_seq_one_letter_code
_entity_poly.pdbx_strand_id
1 'polypeptide(L)'
;MKSFELVFNKLSELFIETLPDYILKINLVHNDGIMLKNFENKDLLNNCNKLPRFQFSTEEAEYTEKDRIIENTVYSVSLTIYLPPYEENSLLVFWRYVESINRMLEELETDVWHSIKMTKVTKSKMIFRIVS
;
A
#
# COMPACT_ATOMS: atom_id res chain seq x y z
N MET A 1 1.61 -11.27 -19.09
CA MET A 1 1.81 -9.94 -18.45
C MET A 1 0.49 -9.24 -18.24
N LYS A 2 0.31 -8.66 -17.08
CA LYS A 2 -0.87 -7.84 -16.78
C LYS A 2 -0.56 -6.37 -17.04
N SER A 3 -1.54 -5.58 -17.47
CA SER A 3 -1.33 -4.14 -17.64
C SER A 3 -1.12 -3.45 -16.28
N PHE A 4 -0.39 -2.35 -16.28
CA PHE A 4 -0.20 -1.56 -15.05
C PHE A 4 -1.53 -1.07 -14.48
N GLU A 5 -2.44 -0.65 -15.33
CA GLU A 5 -3.77 -0.22 -14.92
C GLU A 5 -4.52 -1.31 -14.16
N LEU A 6 -4.51 -2.55 -14.66
CA LEU A 6 -5.14 -3.68 -13.98
C LEU A 6 -4.50 -3.95 -12.62
N VAL A 7 -3.18 -3.97 -12.57
CA VAL A 7 -2.42 -4.18 -11.32
C VAL A 7 -2.72 -3.08 -10.32
N PHE A 8 -2.73 -1.84 -10.78
CA PHE A 8 -2.94 -0.67 -9.92
C PHE A 8 -4.38 -0.60 -9.39
N ASN A 9 -5.36 -0.91 -10.24
CA ASN A 9 -6.76 -0.95 -9.83
C ASN A 9 -6.99 -2.05 -8.78
N LYS A 10 -6.37 -3.21 -8.95
CA LYS A 10 -6.45 -4.28 -7.96
C LYS A 10 -5.80 -3.89 -6.64
N LEU A 11 -4.66 -3.21 -6.71
CA LEU A 11 -3.97 -2.73 -5.51
C LEU A 11 -4.83 -1.72 -4.75
N SER A 12 -5.44 -0.77 -5.45
CA SER A 12 -6.35 0.23 -4.85
C SER A 12 -7.57 -0.44 -4.22
N GLU A 13 -8.19 -1.36 -4.93
CA GLU A 13 -9.34 -2.12 -4.42
C GLU A 13 -8.98 -2.87 -3.13
N LEU A 14 -7.82 -3.53 -3.11
CA LEU A 14 -7.33 -4.25 -1.96
C LEU A 14 -7.17 -3.33 -0.74
N PHE A 15 -6.57 -2.17 -0.93
CA PHE A 15 -6.38 -1.21 0.15
C PHE A 15 -7.70 -0.61 0.64
N ILE A 16 -8.63 -0.34 -0.25
CA ILE A 16 -9.92 0.25 0.13
C ILE A 16 -10.84 -0.77 0.81
N GLU A 17 -10.87 -2.00 0.31
CA GLU A 17 -11.82 -3.01 0.79
C GLU A 17 -11.28 -3.90 1.92
N THR A 18 -9.99 -4.20 1.90
CA THR A 18 -9.42 -5.20 2.80
C THR A 18 -8.59 -4.59 3.94
N LEU A 19 -7.82 -3.55 3.67
CA LEU A 19 -6.95 -2.95 4.68
C LEU A 19 -7.69 -2.47 5.94
N PRO A 20 -8.91 -1.92 5.87
CA PRO A 20 -9.61 -1.48 7.07
C PRO A 20 -9.77 -2.58 8.14
N ASP A 21 -9.97 -3.82 7.74
CA ASP A 21 -10.07 -4.95 8.68
C ASP A 21 -8.74 -5.20 9.41
N TYR A 22 -7.62 -5.04 8.71
CA TYR A 22 -6.28 -5.19 9.30
C TYR A 22 -5.94 -4.02 10.22
N ILE A 23 -6.39 -2.82 9.89
CA ILE A 23 -6.26 -1.65 10.79
C ILE A 23 -6.98 -1.93 12.12
N LEU A 24 -8.19 -2.45 12.07
CA LEU A 24 -8.95 -2.83 13.28
C LEU A 24 -8.21 -3.90 14.08
N LYS A 25 -7.68 -4.92 13.42
CA LYS A 25 -6.91 -5.99 14.07
C LYS A 25 -5.68 -5.44 14.80
N ILE A 26 -4.95 -4.53 14.18
CA ILE A 26 -3.76 -3.91 14.78
C ILE A 26 -4.15 -3.07 16.01
N ASN A 27 -5.23 -2.32 15.94
CA ASN A 27 -5.74 -1.57 17.07
C ASN A 27 -6.05 -2.49 18.27
N LEU A 28 -6.63 -3.66 17.99
CA LEU A 28 -6.94 -4.64 19.04
C LEU A 28 -5.68 -5.29 19.62
N VAL A 29 -4.68 -5.57 18.79
CA VAL A 29 -3.42 -6.18 19.23
C VAL A 29 -2.67 -5.27 20.18
N HIS A 30 -2.54 -3.98 19.84
CA HIS A 30 -1.79 -3.05 20.67
C HIS A 30 -2.55 -2.57 21.89
N ASN A 31 -3.83 -2.27 21.75
CA ASN A 31 -4.76 -1.93 22.84
C ASN A 31 -4.16 -1.01 23.93
N ASP A 32 -3.49 0.05 23.51
CA ASP A 32 -2.78 0.99 24.41
C ASP A 32 -3.34 2.41 24.35
N GLY A 33 -4.52 2.57 23.78
CA GLY A 33 -5.17 3.89 23.63
C GLY A 33 -4.74 4.68 22.41
N ILE A 34 -3.71 4.23 21.70
CA ILE A 34 -3.27 4.86 20.45
C ILE A 34 -3.91 4.08 19.31
N MET A 35 -4.89 4.69 18.65
CA MET A 35 -5.71 4.03 17.64
C MET A 35 -5.40 4.56 16.26
N LEU A 36 -5.21 3.64 15.30
CA LEU A 36 -5.17 4.00 13.89
C LEU A 36 -6.57 4.36 13.42
N LYS A 37 -6.66 5.45 12.68
CA LYS A 37 -7.88 5.82 11.98
C LYS A 37 -7.84 5.22 10.57
N ASN A 38 -9.00 4.85 10.05
CA ASN A 38 -9.09 4.47 8.66
C ASN A 38 -8.91 5.71 7.78
N PHE A 39 -8.30 5.53 6.61
CA PHE A 39 -8.21 6.61 5.63
C PHE A 39 -9.59 6.89 5.04
N GLU A 40 -9.84 8.14 4.65
CA GLU A 40 -11.15 8.56 4.15
C GLU A 40 -11.19 8.78 2.63
N ASN A 41 -10.04 8.77 1.96
CA ASN A 41 -10.04 8.92 0.53
C ASN A 41 -10.53 7.65 -0.17
N LYS A 42 -11.41 7.83 -1.15
CA LYS A 42 -12.00 6.74 -1.93
C LYS A 42 -11.17 6.36 -3.14
N ASP A 43 -10.22 7.22 -3.51
CA ASP A 43 -9.34 7.07 -4.65
C ASP A 43 -7.91 7.31 -4.17
N LEU A 44 -7.05 6.30 -4.29
CA LEU A 44 -5.68 6.35 -3.80
C LEU A 44 -4.70 6.99 -4.79
N LEU A 45 -5.18 7.40 -5.96
CA LEU A 45 -4.40 8.08 -6.98
C LEU A 45 -4.46 9.60 -6.87
N ASN A 46 -5.57 10.14 -6.45
CA ASN A 46 -5.84 11.56 -6.40
C ASN A 46 -5.73 12.13 -5.00
N ASN A 47 -5.45 13.42 -4.92
CA ASN A 47 -5.42 14.12 -3.66
C ASN A 47 -6.80 14.20 -3.02
N CYS A 48 -6.80 14.14 -1.70
CA CYS A 48 -7.97 14.27 -0.87
C CYS A 48 -7.66 15.28 0.24
N ASN A 49 -8.65 16.07 0.68
CA ASN A 49 -8.45 17.06 1.73
C ASN A 49 -8.54 16.48 3.15
N LYS A 50 -8.89 15.21 3.27
CA LYS A 50 -9.08 14.55 4.56
C LYS A 50 -7.82 13.82 4.98
N LEU A 51 -7.58 13.72 6.29
CA LEU A 51 -6.43 13.04 6.88
C LEU A 51 -6.90 12.05 7.94
N PRO A 52 -6.31 10.85 8.06
CA PRO A 52 -5.17 10.37 7.29
C PRO A 52 -5.52 10.11 5.82
N ARG A 53 -4.52 10.27 4.97
CA ARG A 53 -4.68 10.07 3.54
C ARG A 53 -3.57 9.16 3.02
N PHE A 54 -3.95 8.20 2.18
CA PHE A 54 -3.03 7.30 1.51
C PHE A 54 -2.98 7.66 0.04
N GLN A 55 -1.80 7.72 -0.53
CA GLN A 55 -1.65 8.07 -1.94
C GLN A 55 -0.58 7.23 -2.61
N PHE A 56 -0.94 6.56 -3.70
CA PHE A 56 -0.02 5.81 -4.53
C PHE A 56 0.62 6.67 -5.61
N SER A 57 1.85 6.32 -5.94
CA SER A 57 2.58 6.91 -7.05
C SER A 57 3.45 5.84 -7.69
N THR A 58 3.53 5.83 -9.02
CA THR A 58 4.44 4.94 -9.74
C THR A 58 5.81 5.56 -9.78
N GLU A 59 6.82 4.83 -9.29
CA GLU A 59 8.22 5.26 -9.35
C GLU A 59 8.86 4.84 -10.66
N GLU A 60 8.75 3.54 -11.03
CA GLU A 60 9.29 3.02 -12.27
C GLU A 60 8.65 1.71 -12.66
N ALA A 61 8.85 1.30 -13.90
CA ALA A 61 8.48 -0.01 -14.41
C ALA A 61 9.64 -0.57 -15.23
N GLU A 62 9.98 -1.84 -15.01
CA GLU A 62 10.99 -2.58 -15.74
C GLU A 62 10.36 -3.76 -16.43
N TYR A 63 10.77 -4.00 -17.68
CA TYR A 63 10.24 -5.09 -18.50
C TYR A 63 11.31 -6.15 -18.72
N THR A 64 10.93 -7.41 -18.54
CA THR A 64 11.77 -8.56 -18.86
C THR A 64 11.31 -9.16 -20.17
N GLU A 65 12.20 -9.21 -21.17
CA GLU A 65 11.92 -9.76 -22.49
C GLU A 65 12.60 -11.10 -22.69
N LYS A 66 11.92 -11.97 -23.44
CA LYS A 66 12.48 -13.19 -24.00
C LYS A 66 11.94 -13.36 -25.41
N ASP A 67 12.85 -13.51 -26.39
CA ASP A 67 12.49 -13.65 -27.80
C ASP A 67 11.60 -12.52 -28.32
N ARG A 68 11.86 -11.26 -27.86
CA ARG A 68 11.10 -10.06 -28.20
C ARG A 68 9.69 -10.02 -27.59
N ILE A 69 9.41 -10.94 -26.69
CA ILE A 69 8.14 -10.97 -25.96
C ILE A 69 8.39 -10.54 -24.53
N ILE A 70 7.56 -9.62 -24.01
CA ILE A 70 7.64 -9.20 -22.63
C ILE A 70 7.06 -10.31 -21.75
N GLU A 71 7.91 -10.97 -20.94
CA GLU A 71 7.49 -12.02 -20.01
C GLU A 71 6.89 -11.46 -18.75
N ASN A 72 7.58 -10.51 -18.15
CA ASN A 72 7.21 -9.93 -16.86
C ASN A 72 7.42 -8.43 -16.86
N THR A 73 6.63 -7.76 -16.06
CA THR A 73 6.82 -6.36 -15.75
C THR A 73 7.02 -6.23 -14.24
N VAL A 74 8.04 -5.48 -13.84
CA VAL A 74 8.30 -5.17 -12.43
C VAL A 74 7.97 -3.71 -12.21
N TYR A 75 7.02 -3.47 -11.33
CA TYR A 75 6.61 -2.11 -10.97
C TYR A 75 7.16 -1.74 -9.61
N SER A 76 7.74 -0.55 -9.51
CA SER A 76 8.05 0.08 -8.23
C SER A 76 6.98 1.12 -7.95
N VAL A 77 6.20 0.90 -6.92
CA VAL A 77 5.07 1.75 -6.54
C VAL A 77 5.30 2.27 -5.13
N SER A 78 5.16 3.56 -4.92
CA SER A 78 5.24 4.14 -3.59
C SER A 78 3.85 4.42 -3.03
N LEU A 79 3.71 4.22 -1.73
CA LEU A 79 2.55 4.64 -0.96
C LEU A 79 2.99 5.67 0.07
N THR A 80 2.46 6.86 -0.02
CA THR A 80 2.69 7.92 0.97
C THR A 80 1.49 8.02 1.88
N ILE A 81 1.75 8.06 3.19
CA ILE A 81 0.72 8.24 4.21
C ILE A 81 0.86 9.67 4.77
N TYR A 82 -0.20 10.46 4.62
CA TYR A 82 -0.27 11.80 5.16
C TYR A 82 -1.08 11.79 6.44
N LEU A 83 -0.43 12.09 7.56
CA LEU A 83 -1.06 12.15 8.88
C LEU A 83 -1.45 13.58 9.24
N PRO A 84 -2.44 13.76 10.14
CA PRO A 84 -2.77 15.09 10.65
C PRO A 84 -1.55 15.76 11.28
N PRO A 85 -1.35 17.08 11.07
CA PRO A 85 -0.17 17.77 11.61
C PRO A 85 -0.10 17.76 13.15
N TYR A 86 -1.23 17.60 13.81
CA TYR A 86 -1.34 17.55 15.27
C TYR A 86 -1.20 16.15 15.86
N GLU A 87 -0.86 15.14 15.06
CA GLU A 87 -0.69 13.78 15.55
C GLU A 87 0.58 13.68 16.42
N GLU A 88 0.40 13.48 17.73
CA GLU A 88 1.51 13.42 18.70
C GLU A 88 2.37 12.17 18.52
N ASN A 89 1.76 11.08 18.09
CA ASN A 89 2.40 9.78 17.94
C ASN A 89 2.65 9.42 16.48
N SER A 90 2.98 10.40 15.64
CA SER A 90 3.02 10.23 14.19
C SER A 90 3.92 9.08 13.72
N LEU A 91 5.10 8.92 14.32
CA LEU A 91 6.02 7.84 13.94
C LEU A 91 5.45 6.46 14.32
N LEU A 92 4.91 6.34 15.53
CA LEU A 92 4.33 5.09 16.00
C LEU A 92 3.09 4.72 15.18
N VAL A 93 2.24 5.68 14.89
CA VAL A 93 1.04 5.50 14.05
C VAL A 93 1.45 5.05 12.65
N PHE A 94 2.46 5.70 12.07
CA PHE A 94 2.99 5.30 10.76
C PHE A 94 3.48 3.85 10.77
N TRP A 95 4.27 3.45 11.76
CA TRP A 95 4.77 2.08 11.87
C TRP A 95 3.65 1.05 12.04
N ARG A 96 2.59 1.41 12.72
CA ARG A 96 1.41 0.53 12.84
C ARG A 96 0.63 0.39 11.54
N TYR A 97 0.57 1.44 10.71
CA TYR A 97 0.05 1.30 9.35
C TYR A 97 0.92 0.35 8.52
N VAL A 98 2.24 0.48 8.63
CA VAL A 98 3.17 -0.44 7.96
C VAL A 98 2.90 -1.89 8.39
N GLU A 99 2.73 -2.14 9.67
CA GLU A 99 2.41 -3.47 10.20
C GLU A 99 1.09 -4.01 9.64
N SER A 100 0.06 -3.18 9.60
CA SER A 100 -1.24 -3.56 9.03
C SER A 100 -1.12 -3.97 7.58
N ILE A 101 -0.40 -3.18 6.79
CA ILE A 101 -0.19 -3.43 5.37
C ILE A 101 0.62 -4.71 5.16
N ASN A 102 1.68 -4.91 5.93
CA ASN A 102 2.48 -6.13 5.84
C ASN A 102 1.66 -7.38 6.13
N ARG A 103 0.82 -7.36 7.17
CA ARG A 103 -0.05 -8.49 7.49
C ARG A 103 -1.03 -8.77 6.37
N MET A 104 -1.63 -7.73 5.80
CA MET A 104 -2.52 -7.88 4.67
C MET A 104 -1.83 -8.53 3.47
N LEU A 105 -0.62 -8.06 3.14
CA LEU A 105 0.13 -8.60 2.00
C LEU A 105 0.60 -10.04 2.22
N GLU A 106 0.93 -10.42 3.45
CA GLU A 106 1.32 -11.79 3.79
C GLU A 106 0.19 -12.80 3.61
N GLU A 107 -1.04 -12.37 3.85
CA GLU A 107 -2.23 -13.22 3.72
C GLU A 107 -2.90 -13.11 2.34
N LEU A 108 -2.34 -12.30 1.46
CA LEU A 108 -2.94 -12.01 0.16
C LEU A 108 -2.84 -13.19 -0.81
N GLU A 109 -3.97 -13.52 -1.43
CA GLU A 109 -4.05 -14.46 -2.52
C GLU A 109 -4.68 -13.76 -3.73
N THR A 110 -3.97 -13.73 -4.86
CA THR A 110 -4.46 -13.13 -6.09
C THR A 110 -3.70 -13.68 -7.29
N ASP A 111 -4.34 -13.65 -8.47
CA ASP A 111 -3.73 -14.00 -9.75
C ASP A 111 -3.42 -12.80 -10.62
N VAL A 112 -3.66 -11.59 -10.12
CA VAL A 112 -3.42 -10.35 -10.87
C VAL A 112 -1.93 -10.08 -11.04
N TRP A 113 -1.13 -10.46 -10.05
CA TRP A 113 0.34 -10.37 -10.10
C TRP A 113 0.98 -11.64 -9.57
N HIS A 114 2.27 -11.84 -9.88
CA HIS A 114 3.03 -12.98 -9.38
C HIS A 114 3.47 -12.77 -7.93
N SER A 115 3.90 -11.57 -7.59
CA SER A 115 4.31 -11.24 -6.23
C SER A 115 4.20 -9.75 -5.96
N ILE A 116 4.03 -9.43 -4.69
CA ILE A 116 4.13 -8.07 -4.18
C ILE A 116 4.94 -8.10 -2.90
N LYS A 117 5.91 -7.19 -2.77
CA LYS A 117 6.75 -7.08 -1.57
C LYS A 117 6.99 -5.63 -1.24
N MET A 118 6.97 -5.33 0.05
CA MET A 118 7.44 -4.04 0.56
C MET A 118 8.98 -4.10 0.63
N THR A 119 9.64 -3.25 -0.14
CA THR A 119 11.11 -3.28 -0.27
C THR A 119 11.81 -2.18 0.53
N LYS A 120 11.11 -1.10 0.84
CA LYS A 120 11.71 0.03 1.55
C LYS A 120 10.65 0.80 2.31
N VAL A 121 11.02 1.27 3.50
CA VAL A 121 10.18 2.14 4.34
C VAL A 121 11.00 3.36 4.74
N THR A 122 10.45 4.54 4.54
CA THR A 122 11.01 5.80 5.00
C THR A 122 10.06 6.45 6.01
N LYS A 123 10.23 7.74 6.32
CA LYS A 123 9.45 8.43 7.36
C LYS A 123 7.93 8.46 7.13
N SER A 124 7.49 8.47 5.89
CA SER A 124 6.06 8.60 5.56
C SER A 124 5.67 7.80 4.32
N LYS A 125 6.58 6.99 3.80
CA LYS A 125 6.46 6.40 2.48
C LYS A 125 6.94 4.96 2.50
N MET A 126 6.21 4.09 1.80
CA MET A 126 6.57 2.71 1.58
C MET A 126 6.75 2.48 0.09
N ILE A 127 7.72 1.67 -0.29
CA ILE A 127 7.94 1.28 -1.68
C ILE A 127 7.66 -0.21 -1.82
N PHE A 128 6.83 -0.55 -2.80
CA PHE A 128 6.47 -1.92 -3.12
C PHE A 128 7.05 -2.31 -4.47
N ARG A 129 7.50 -3.55 -4.54
CA ARG A 129 7.90 -4.17 -5.80
C ARG A 129 6.84 -5.19 -6.18
N ILE A 130 6.23 -4.98 -7.34
CA ILE A 130 5.16 -5.83 -7.87
C ILE A 130 5.65 -6.48 -9.16
N VAL A 131 5.64 -7.80 -9.20
CA VAL A 131 5.98 -8.57 -10.39
C VAL A 131 4.70 -9.10 -11.01
N SER A 132 4.45 -8.70 -12.23
CA SER A 132 3.25 -9.08 -12.97
C SER A 132 3.59 -9.88 -14.22
#